data_cee51ebc637a5370c19ce50c5fad4a92
#
_entry.id   cee51ebc637a5370c19ce50c5fad4a92
#
_cell.length_a   1.000
_cell.length_b   1.000
_cell.length_c   1.000
_cell.angle_alpha   90.00
_cell.angle_beta   90.00
_cell.angle_gamma   90.00
#
_symmetry.space_group_name_H-M   'P 1'
#
loop_
_entity.id
_entity.type
_entity.pdbx_description
1 polymer ?
#
loop_
_entity_poly.entity_id
_entity_poly.type
_entity_poly.pdbx_seq_one_letter_code
_entity_poly.pdbx_strand_id
1 'polypeptide(L)'
;MLKQRILTALIALSVLAIVLFFVPPVVARAAVVVLILAGAWEWGGFLAGESNGARIAYTLFIGALVGALLVAQDNPLVVENVFRLALVWWLSALVWMLFFPTPIPRALTWVCGALVLVPAWAALDFLYRQTPDLLIFVLLIVWVADIGAFFVGKGFGRVKLAPQISPGKTWEGVLGGLTAVVLLAAAGSRYFDIDVAVLVPFCVAVAMLSV
;
A
#
# COMPACT_ATOMS: atom_id res chain seq x y z
N MET A 1 -5.50 -6.92 -24.54
CA MET A 1 -5.16 -6.03 -23.39
C MET A 1 -5.71 -6.51 -22.05
N LEU A 2 -7.04 -6.80 -21.87
CA LEU A 2 -7.59 -7.27 -20.58
C LEU A 2 -7.04 -8.63 -20.14
N LYS A 3 -7.00 -9.61 -21.07
CA LYS A 3 -6.46 -10.96 -20.79
C LYS A 3 -5.02 -10.94 -20.29
N GLN A 4 -4.16 -10.08 -20.86
CA GLN A 4 -2.76 -9.96 -20.42
C GLN A 4 -2.65 -9.39 -19.00
N ARG A 5 -3.48 -8.38 -18.66
CA ARG A 5 -3.52 -7.81 -17.31
C ARG A 5 -4.01 -8.80 -16.26
N ILE A 6 -5.02 -9.61 -16.61
CA ILE A 6 -5.51 -10.67 -15.71
C ILE A 6 -4.41 -11.72 -15.52
N LEU A 7 -3.75 -12.16 -16.60
CA LEU A 7 -2.69 -13.15 -16.51
C LEU A 7 -1.50 -12.66 -15.67
N THR A 8 -1.04 -11.42 -15.88
CA THR A 8 0.05 -10.86 -15.07
C THR A 8 -0.33 -10.71 -13.62
N ALA A 9 -1.59 -10.32 -13.31
CA ALA A 9 -2.07 -10.24 -11.93
C ALA A 9 -2.13 -11.62 -11.25
N LEU A 10 -2.60 -12.65 -11.96
CA LEU A 10 -2.63 -14.03 -11.44
C LEU A 10 -1.22 -14.57 -11.20
N ILE A 11 -0.28 -14.32 -12.11
CA ILE A 11 1.13 -14.71 -11.93
C ILE A 11 1.72 -13.99 -10.72
N ALA A 12 1.53 -12.68 -10.61
CA ALA A 12 2.05 -11.90 -9.50
C ALA A 12 1.48 -12.37 -8.15
N LEU A 13 0.17 -12.65 -8.10
CA LEU A 13 -0.49 -13.19 -6.91
C LEU A 13 0.04 -14.59 -6.54
N SER A 14 0.24 -15.45 -7.54
CA SER A 14 0.80 -16.79 -7.33
C SER A 14 2.23 -16.72 -6.79
N VAL A 15 3.07 -15.86 -7.38
CA VAL A 15 4.45 -15.64 -6.91
C VAL A 15 4.44 -15.10 -5.48
N LEU A 16 3.58 -14.13 -5.18
CA LEU A 16 3.45 -13.60 -3.83
C LEU A 16 3.03 -14.69 -2.82
N ALA A 17 2.02 -15.50 -3.16
CA ALA A 17 1.59 -16.61 -2.30
C ALA A 17 2.73 -17.61 -2.07
N ILE A 18 3.48 -17.99 -3.12
CA ILE A 18 4.64 -18.87 -2.97
C ILE A 18 5.68 -18.24 -2.03
N VAL A 19 6.00 -16.95 -2.21
CA VAL A 19 6.98 -16.25 -1.37
C VAL A 19 6.51 -16.15 0.07
N LEU A 20 5.24 -15.95 0.34
CA LEU A 20 4.75 -15.77 1.71
C LEU A 20 4.59 -17.10 2.47
N PHE A 21 4.22 -18.19 1.78
CA PHE A 21 3.83 -19.44 2.45
C PHE A 21 4.82 -20.59 2.28
N PHE A 22 5.65 -20.60 1.23
CA PHE A 22 6.45 -21.76 0.88
C PHE A 22 7.96 -21.55 0.94
N VAL A 23 8.44 -20.30 1.12
CA VAL A 23 9.87 -20.05 1.28
C VAL A 23 10.23 -19.75 2.76
N PRO A 24 11.50 -19.92 3.15
CA PRO A 24 11.91 -19.56 4.50
C PRO A 24 11.63 -18.09 4.83
N PRO A 25 11.22 -17.76 6.08
CA PRO A 25 10.86 -16.40 6.46
C PRO A 25 11.91 -15.32 6.13
N VAL A 26 13.18 -15.67 6.24
CA VAL A 26 14.28 -14.76 5.88
C VAL A 26 14.23 -14.38 4.39
N VAL A 27 13.93 -15.35 3.51
CA VAL A 27 13.84 -15.12 2.06
C VAL A 27 12.61 -14.29 1.74
N ALA A 28 11.46 -14.55 2.37
CA ALA A 28 10.24 -13.78 2.19
C ALA A 28 10.45 -12.30 2.59
N ARG A 29 11.06 -12.07 3.76
CA ARG A 29 11.38 -10.72 4.25
C ARG A 29 12.41 -10.02 3.35
N ALA A 30 13.42 -10.73 2.87
CA ALA A 30 14.38 -10.20 1.90
C ALA A 30 13.70 -9.80 0.58
N ALA A 31 12.72 -10.57 0.10
CA ALA A 31 11.94 -10.24 -1.10
C ALA A 31 11.14 -8.93 -0.89
N VAL A 32 10.56 -8.70 0.29
CA VAL A 32 9.91 -7.43 0.63
C VAL A 32 10.90 -6.27 0.60
N VAL A 33 12.11 -6.44 1.16
CA VAL A 33 13.16 -5.41 1.09
C VAL A 33 13.51 -5.09 -0.37
N VAL A 34 13.72 -6.11 -1.20
CA VAL A 34 14.03 -5.94 -2.64
C VAL A 34 12.91 -5.17 -3.35
N LEU A 35 11.64 -5.48 -3.05
CA LEU A 35 10.49 -4.78 -3.61
C LEU A 35 10.49 -3.29 -3.23
N ILE A 36 10.76 -2.96 -1.97
CA ILE A 36 10.86 -1.57 -1.50
C ILE A 36 12.04 -0.84 -2.14
N LEU A 37 13.20 -1.51 -2.30
CA LEU A 37 14.35 -0.91 -2.99
C LEU A 37 14.09 -0.70 -4.48
N ALA A 38 13.35 -1.60 -5.14
CA ALA A 38 12.88 -1.37 -6.50
C ALA A 38 11.95 -0.15 -6.57
N GLY A 39 11.03 0.00 -5.64
CA GLY A 39 10.20 1.21 -5.49
C GLY A 39 11.03 2.47 -5.25
N ALA A 40 12.10 2.38 -4.45
CA ALA A 40 13.02 3.50 -4.21
C ALA A 40 13.80 3.89 -5.48
N TRP A 41 14.21 2.91 -6.28
CA TRP A 41 14.83 3.14 -7.57
C TRP A 41 13.90 3.90 -8.55
N GLU A 42 12.65 3.46 -8.64
CA GLU A 42 11.64 4.15 -9.46
C GLU A 42 11.35 5.54 -8.93
N TRP A 43 11.21 5.71 -7.62
CA TRP A 43 11.01 7.01 -7.00
C TRP A 43 12.19 7.96 -7.25
N GLY A 44 13.41 7.43 -7.23
CA GLY A 44 14.63 8.17 -7.60
C GLY A 44 14.56 8.77 -8.99
N GLY A 45 13.79 8.19 -9.91
CA GLY A 45 13.55 8.74 -11.25
C GLY A 45 12.84 10.09 -11.25
N PHE A 46 11.93 10.33 -10.30
CA PHE A 46 11.26 11.63 -10.15
C PHE A 46 12.21 12.74 -9.67
N LEU A 47 13.31 12.37 -9.02
CA LEU A 47 14.26 13.29 -8.40
C LEU A 47 15.37 13.72 -9.34
N ALA A 48 15.79 12.81 -10.19
CA ALA A 48 17.05 12.88 -10.93
C ALA A 48 16.91 13.20 -12.42
N GLY A 49 15.68 13.13 -12.95
CA GLY A 49 15.53 13.03 -14.39
C GLY A 49 16.27 11.79 -14.92
N GLU A 50 17.22 11.96 -15.85
CA GLU A 50 17.97 10.84 -16.44
C GLU A 50 19.23 10.41 -15.65
N SER A 51 19.53 11.02 -14.51
CA SER A 51 20.75 10.72 -13.75
C SER A 51 20.62 9.45 -12.91
N ASN A 52 21.36 8.41 -13.26
CA ASN A 52 21.43 7.18 -12.47
C ASN A 52 22.07 7.39 -11.08
N GLY A 53 22.96 8.40 -10.93
CA GLY A 53 23.63 8.68 -9.67
C GLY A 53 22.65 9.03 -8.54
N ALA A 54 21.64 9.86 -8.82
CA ALA A 54 20.63 10.20 -7.80
C ALA A 54 19.67 9.03 -7.50
N ARG A 55 19.37 8.19 -8.49
CA ARG A 55 18.60 6.94 -8.25
C ARG A 55 19.37 6.02 -7.30
N ILE A 56 20.66 5.80 -7.56
CA ILE A 56 21.52 4.99 -6.70
C ILE A 56 21.57 5.59 -5.29
N ALA A 57 21.86 6.90 -5.17
CA ALA A 57 21.96 7.56 -3.87
C ALA A 57 20.66 7.45 -3.07
N TYR A 58 19.50 7.63 -3.72
CA TYR A 58 18.20 7.51 -3.07
C TYR A 58 17.90 6.07 -2.64
N THR A 59 18.19 5.10 -3.50
CA THR A 59 17.98 3.67 -3.17
C THR A 59 18.86 3.25 -1.98
N LEU A 60 20.12 3.71 -1.94
CA LEU A 60 21.01 3.47 -0.81
C LEU A 60 20.51 4.16 0.46
N PHE A 61 19.99 5.38 0.36
CA PHE A 61 19.41 6.10 1.48
C PHE A 61 18.20 5.35 2.07
N ILE A 62 17.24 4.91 1.24
CA ILE A 62 16.10 4.11 1.69
C ILE A 62 16.59 2.75 2.26
N GLY A 63 17.55 2.11 1.61
CA GLY A 63 18.16 0.88 2.11
C GLY A 63 18.79 1.03 3.48
N ALA A 64 19.47 2.14 3.74
CA ALA A 64 20.04 2.44 5.05
C ALA A 64 18.95 2.64 6.13
N LEU A 65 17.86 3.34 5.80
CA LEU A 65 16.73 3.51 6.72
C LEU A 65 16.03 2.18 7.03
N VAL A 66 15.78 1.36 6.02
CA VAL A 66 15.22 0.01 6.20
C VAL A 66 16.18 -0.87 7.01
N GLY A 67 17.49 -0.81 6.74
CA GLY A 67 18.50 -1.52 7.51
C GLY A 67 18.56 -1.10 8.99
N ALA A 68 18.46 0.20 9.26
CA ALA A 68 18.36 0.71 10.63
C ALA A 68 17.11 0.20 11.36
N LEU A 69 15.95 0.17 10.66
CA LEU A 69 14.73 -0.38 11.24
C LEU A 69 14.78 -1.89 11.42
N LEU A 70 15.46 -2.64 10.54
CA LEU A 70 15.70 -4.08 10.73
C LEU A 70 16.45 -4.36 12.04
N VAL A 71 17.41 -3.52 12.40
CA VAL A 71 18.14 -3.64 13.68
C VAL A 71 17.26 -3.24 14.86
N ALA A 72 16.39 -2.25 14.68
CA ALA A 72 15.56 -1.70 15.76
C ALA A 72 14.15 -2.31 15.83
N GLN A 73 13.83 -3.30 15.00
CA GLN A 73 12.47 -3.87 14.82
C GLN A 73 11.85 -4.47 16.09
N ASP A 74 12.68 -4.89 17.04
CA ASP A 74 12.20 -5.47 18.30
C ASP A 74 11.98 -4.43 19.41
N ASN A 75 12.26 -3.15 19.11
CA ASN A 75 11.93 -2.04 20.00
C ASN A 75 10.51 -1.51 19.66
N PRO A 76 9.52 -1.74 20.55
CA PRO A 76 8.13 -1.34 20.28
C PRO A 76 7.97 0.16 20.06
N LEU A 77 8.76 0.98 20.77
CA LEU A 77 8.69 2.45 20.65
C LEU A 77 9.15 2.93 19.26
N VAL A 78 10.15 2.27 18.66
CA VAL A 78 10.62 2.62 17.31
C VAL A 78 9.54 2.31 16.29
N VAL A 79 8.98 1.10 16.34
CA VAL A 79 7.93 0.66 15.41
C VAL A 79 6.69 1.55 15.53
N GLU A 80 6.25 1.83 16.77
CA GLU A 80 5.10 2.69 17.01
C GLU A 80 5.32 4.13 16.49
N ASN A 81 6.51 4.70 16.69
CA ASN A 81 6.82 6.03 16.19
C ASN A 81 6.87 6.08 14.65
N VAL A 82 7.35 5.03 13.99
CA VAL A 82 7.28 4.93 12.51
C VAL A 82 5.84 4.97 12.03
N PHE A 83 4.94 4.23 12.67
CA PHE A 83 3.52 4.23 12.29
C PHE A 83 2.81 5.54 12.64
N ARG A 84 3.14 6.16 13.78
CA ARG A 84 2.63 7.51 14.12
C ARG A 84 3.07 8.55 13.09
N LEU A 85 4.35 8.52 12.70
CA LEU A 85 4.88 9.41 11.68
C LEU A 85 4.19 9.18 10.32
N ALA A 86 3.98 7.93 9.93
CA ALA A 86 3.24 7.58 8.72
C ALA A 86 1.81 8.13 8.76
N LEU A 87 1.10 7.97 9.88
CA LEU A 87 -0.25 8.48 10.05
C LEU A 87 -0.29 10.01 9.89
N VAL A 88 0.60 10.72 10.58
CA VAL A 88 0.71 12.18 10.46
C VAL A 88 1.02 12.59 9.03
N TRP A 89 1.93 11.88 8.37
CA TRP A 89 2.26 12.12 6.96
C TRP A 89 1.04 11.96 6.05
N TRP A 90 0.32 10.85 6.15
CA TRP A 90 -0.84 10.58 5.29
C TRP A 90 -1.99 11.54 5.53
N LEU A 91 -2.26 11.92 6.79
CA LEU A 91 -3.24 12.97 7.10
C LEU A 91 -2.83 14.31 6.51
N SER A 92 -1.55 14.68 6.61
CA SER A 92 -1.00 15.91 6.01
C SER A 92 -1.09 15.89 4.48
N ALA A 93 -0.78 14.75 3.85
CA ALA A 93 -0.87 14.57 2.41
C ALA A 93 -2.33 14.67 1.92
N LEU A 94 -3.28 14.14 2.68
CA LEU A 94 -4.71 14.24 2.39
C LEU A 94 -5.20 15.68 2.43
N VAL A 95 -4.80 16.44 3.45
CA VAL A 95 -5.10 17.89 3.52
C VAL A 95 -4.41 18.62 2.38
N TRP A 96 -3.15 18.29 2.07
CA TRP A 96 -2.43 18.92 0.96
C TRP A 96 -3.10 18.71 -0.40
N MET A 97 -3.67 17.52 -0.62
CA MET A 97 -4.38 17.20 -1.85
C MET A 97 -5.58 18.13 -2.12
N LEU A 98 -6.19 18.72 -1.09
CA LEU A 98 -7.27 19.71 -1.25
C LEU A 98 -6.80 21.01 -1.92
N PHE A 99 -5.49 21.30 -1.90
CA PHE A 99 -4.90 22.48 -2.52
C PHE A 99 -4.26 22.19 -3.88
N PHE A 100 -4.60 21.06 -4.51
CA PHE A 100 -4.10 20.73 -5.86
C PHE A 100 -4.61 21.71 -6.93
N PRO A 101 -3.77 22.11 -7.92
CA PRO A 101 -2.37 21.75 -8.12
C PRO A 101 -1.39 22.63 -7.34
N THR A 102 -0.43 22.00 -6.65
CA THR A 102 0.66 22.73 -5.97
C THR A 102 2.01 22.26 -6.48
N PRO A 103 2.99 23.17 -6.70
CA PRO A 103 4.33 22.78 -7.09
C PRO A 103 5.03 22.09 -5.92
N ILE A 104 5.64 20.94 -6.17
CA ILE A 104 6.38 20.18 -5.17
C ILE A 104 7.89 20.38 -5.40
N PRO A 105 8.63 21.01 -4.46
CA PRO A 105 10.07 21.13 -4.55
C PRO A 105 10.75 19.75 -4.56
N ARG A 106 11.83 19.60 -5.32
CA ARG A 106 12.57 18.32 -5.43
C ARG A 106 13.00 17.78 -4.07
N ALA A 107 13.47 18.62 -3.15
CA ALA A 107 13.86 18.20 -1.81
C ALA A 107 12.68 17.56 -1.06
N LEU A 108 11.48 18.11 -1.19
CA LEU A 108 10.29 17.57 -0.56
C LEU A 108 9.88 16.22 -1.17
N THR A 109 10.08 16.02 -2.47
CA THR A 109 9.84 14.73 -3.13
C THR A 109 10.70 13.61 -2.54
N TRP A 110 11.95 13.92 -2.13
CA TRP A 110 12.81 12.95 -1.41
C TRP A 110 12.19 12.52 -0.07
N VAL A 111 11.74 13.49 0.69
CA VAL A 111 11.10 13.26 2.00
C VAL A 111 9.80 12.48 1.82
N CYS A 112 8.95 12.86 0.86
CA CYS A 112 7.70 12.17 0.54
C CYS A 112 7.93 10.68 0.26
N GLY A 113 8.91 10.35 -0.57
CA GLY A 113 9.19 8.95 -0.89
C GLY A 113 9.70 8.16 0.33
N ALA A 114 10.53 8.75 1.19
CA ALA A 114 10.97 8.10 2.41
C ALA A 114 9.80 7.85 3.37
N LEU A 115 8.90 8.85 3.53
CA LEU A 115 7.69 8.74 4.37
C LEU A 115 6.63 7.78 3.82
N VAL A 116 6.73 7.38 2.56
CA VAL A 116 5.89 6.36 1.96
C VAL A 116 6.55 4.98 2.04
N LEU A 117 7.80 4.85 1.54
CA LEU A 117 8.45 3.57 1.35
C LEU A 117 8.91 2.91 2.66
N VAL A 118 9.43 3.71 3.60
CA VAL A 118 9.96 3.17 4.87
C VAL A 118 8.85 2.64 5.77
N PRO A 119 7.76 3.39 6.02
CA PRO A 119 6.62 2.84 6.77
C PRO A 119 5.89 1.71 6.04
N ALA A 120 5.85 1.71 4.70
CA ALA A 120 5.28 0.61 3.93
C ALA A 120 6.05 -0.69 4.18
N TRP A 121 7.39 -0.63 4.14
CA TRP A 121 8.22 -1.77 4.52
C TRP A 121 7.94 -2.21 5.96
N ALA A 122 7.93 -1.27 6.91
CA ALA A 122 7.71 -1.58 8.32
C ALA A 122 6.35 -2.26 8.55
N ALA A 123 5.30 -1.81 7.86
CA ALA A 123 3.97 -2.40 7.94
C ALA A 123 3.92 -3.81 7.35
N LEU A 124 4.50 -4.01 6.16
CA LEU A 124 4.56 -5.33 5.51
C LEU A 124 5.34 -6.34 6.36
N ASP A 125 6.50 -5.94 6.90
CA ASP A 125 7.33 -6.79 7.76
C ASP A 125 6.62 -7.09 9.09
N PHE A 126 5.99 -6.10 9.71
CA PHE A 126 5.22 -6.26 10.94
C PHE A 126 4.06 -7.25 10.77
N LEU A 127 3.25 -7.08 9.72
CA LEU A 127 2.12 -7.96 9.42
C LEU A 127 2.59 -9.39 9.11
N TYR A 128 3.66 -9.52 8.32
CA TYR A 128 4.24 -10.84 8.00
C TYR A 128 4.74 -11.57 9.23
N ARG A 129 5.35 -10.86 10.19
CA ARG A 129 5.82 -11.46 11.46
C ARG A 129 4.68 -11.89 12.38
N GLN A 130 3.49 -11.30 12.26
CA GLN A 130 2.31 -11.80 12.95
C GLN A 130 1.85 -13.13 12.31
N THR A 131 1.36 -13.09 11.12
CA THR A 131 1.06 -14.24 10.27
C THR A 131 1.07 -13.84 8.79
N PRO A 132 1.54 -14.70 7.86
CA PRO A 132 1.42 -14.45 6.43
C PRO A 132 -0.03 -14.23 5.97
N ASP A 133 -1.00 -14.93 6.59
CA ASP A 133 -2.42 -14.79 6.30
C ASP A 133 -2.94 -13.39 6.57
N LEU A 134 -2.49 -12.78 7.68
CA LEU A 134 -2.88 -11.40 8.02
C LEU A 134 -2.34 -10.41 6.99
N LEU A 135 -1.10 -10.59 6.55
CA LEU A 135 -0.52 -9.76 5.49
C LEU A 135 -1.34 -9.87 4.20
N ILE A 136 -1.63 -11.09 3.73
CA ILE A 136 -2.45 -11.29 2.53
C ILE A 136 -3.84 -10.70 2.71
N PHE A 137 -4.46 -10.87 3.86
CA PHE A 137 -5.79 -10.33 4.13
C PHE A 137 -5.81 -8.80 4.01
N VAL A 138 -4.82 -8.10 4.59
CA VAL A 138 -4.72 -6.64 4.47
C VAL A 138 -4.50 -6.20 3.02
N LEU A 139 -3.68 -6.91 2.25
CA LEU A 139 -3.51 -6.63 0.82
C LEU A 139 -4.82 -6.89 0.04
N LEU A 140 -5.56 -7.95 0.39
CA LEU A 140 -6.84 -8.27 -0.23
C LEU A 140 -7.89 -7.18 0.02
N ILE A 141 -7.90 -6.50 1.17
CA ILE A 141 -8.81 -5.37 1.43
C ILE A 141 -8.67 -4.32 0.32
N VAL A 142 -7.43 -3.92 0.02
CA VAL A 142 -7.16 -2.89 -1.00
C VAL A 142 -7.49 -3.40 -2.40
N TRP A 143 -7.06 -4.61 -2.76
CA TRP A 143 -7.31 -5.16 -4.09
C TRP A 143 -8.80 -5.41 -4.36
N VAL A 144 -9.54 -5.91 -3.38
CA VAL A 144 -10.99 -6.13 -3.49
C VAL A 144 -11.74 -4.81 -3.57
N ALA A 145 -11.30 -3.78 -2.82
CA ALA A 145 -11.82 -2.42 -2.95
C ALA A 145 -11.65 -1.89 -4.37
N ASP A 146 -10.43 -1.97 -4.91
CA ASP A 146 -10.12 -1.48 -6.27
C ASP A 146 -10.87 -2.25 -7.36
N ILE A 147 -10.94 -3.58 -7.25
CA ILE A 147 -11.66 -4.43 -8.20
C ILE A 147 -13.16 -4.11 -8.17
N GLY A 148 -13.76 -4.05 -6.99
CA GLY A 148 -15.18 -3.71 -6.80
C GLY A 148 -15.49 -2.31 -7.33
N ALA A 149 -14.63 -1.34 -6.99
CA ALA A 149 -14.76 0.03 -7.47
C ALA A 149 -14.65 0.13 -9.00
N PHE A 150 -13.73 -0.62 -9.61
CA PHE A 150 -13.57 -0.64 -11.07
C PHE A 150 -14.78 -1.20 -11.79
N PHE A 151 -15.29 -2.36 -11.38
CA PHE A 151 -16.41 -2.99 -12.07
C PHE A 151 -17.72 -2.20 -11.91
N VAL A 152 -18.03 -1.76 -10.68
CA VAL A 152 -19.25 -0.97 -10.43
C VAL A 152 -19.14 0.42 -11.05
N GLY A 153 -17.98 1.09 -10.92
CA GLY A 153 -17.73 2.40 -11.50
C GLY A 153 -17.80 2.38 -13.03
N LYS A 154 -17.31 1.32 -13.68
CA LYS A 154 -17.39 1.17 -15.12
C LYS A 154 -18.82 0.84 -15.62
N GLY A 155 -19.58 0.03 -14.85
CA GLY A 155 -20.92 -0.39 -15.26
C GLY A 155 -22.00 0.63 -14.91
N PHE A 156 -21.89 1.27 -13.75
CA PHE A 156 -22.96 2.09 -13.17
C PHE A 156 -22.52 3.53 -12.84
N GLY A 157 -21.22 3.86 -13.00
CA GLY A 157 -20.66 5.16 -12.59
C GLY A 157 -21.23 6.32 -13.38
N ARG A 158 -21.82 7.28 -12.66
CA ARG A 158 -22.41 8.52 -13.19
C ARG A 158 -21.79 9.75 -12.55
N VAL A 159 -21.63 9.74 -11.22
CA VAL A 159 -21.17 10.88 -10.46
C VAL A 159 -19.65 10.75 -10.23
N LYS A 160 -18.88 11.71 -10.74
CA LYS A 160 -17.42 11.73 -10.59
C LYS A 160 -17.03 12.05 -9.15
N LEU A 161 -16.06 11.31 -8.60
CA LEU A 161 -15.53 11.52 -7.25
C LEU A 161 -14.61 12.75 -7.18
N ALA A 162 -13.59 12.76 -8.02
CA ALA A 162 -12.57 13.82 -8.05
C ALA A 162 -12.14 14.10 -9.50
N PRO A 163 -12.91 14.88 -10.29
CA PRO A 163 -12.68 15.05 -11.73
C PRO A 163 -11.30 15.59 -12.10
N GLN A 164 -10.73 16.46 -11.24
CA GLN A 164 -9.43 17.10 -11.48
C GLN A 164 -8.22 16.21 -11.12
N ILE A 165 -8.40 15.26 -10.21
CA ILE A 165 -7.31 14.39 -9.70
C ILE A 165 -7.39 13.02 -10.38
N SER A 166 -8.58 12.42 -10.42
CA SER A 166 -8.82 11.12 -11.01
C SER A 166 -10.15 11.08 -11.77
N PRO A 167 -10.16 11.41 -13.06
CA PRO A 167 -11.39 11.51 -13.87
C PRO A 167 -12.09 10.17 -14.07
N GLY A 168 -11.42 9.04 -13.77
CA GLY A 168 -12.00 7.70 -13.85
C GLY A 168 -12.81 7.29 -12.62
N LYS A 169 -12.56 7.87 -11.44
CA LYS A 169 -13.21 7.47 -10.17
C LYS A 169 -14.62 8.05 -10.06
N THR A 170 -15.56 7.23 -9.54
CA THR A 170 -16.99 7.58 -9.36
C THR A 170 -17.47 7.18 -7.97
N TRP A 171 -18.49 7.87 -7.45
CA TRP A 171 -19.09 7.57 -6.15
C TRP A 171 -19.75 6.18 -6.13
N GLU A 172 -20.39 5.78 -7.24
CA GLU A 172 -20.95 4.43 -7.38
C GLU A 172 -19.84 3.36 -7.32
N GLY A 173 -18.68 3.68 -7.91
CA GLY A 173 -17.49 2.83 -7.79
C GLY A 173 -17.05 2.68 -6.34
N VAL A 174 -16.97 3.77 -5.57
CA VAL A 174 -16.64 3.72 -4.13
C VAL A 174 -17.59 2.79 -3.38
N LEU A 175 -18.90 2.94 -3.60
CA LEU A 175 -19.90 2.06 -2.96
C LEU A 175 -19.71 0.60 -3.35
N GLY A 176 -19.38 0.33 -4.61
CA GLY A 176 -19.07 -1.03 -5.09
C GLY A 176 -17.84 -1.65 -4.40
N GLY A 177 -16.78 -0.86 -4.27
CA GLY A 177 -15.57 -1.26 -3.55
C GLY A 177 -15.84 -1.56 -2.08
N LEU A 178 -16.53 -0.65 -1.39
CA LEU A 178 -16.89 -0.82 0.02
C LEU A 178 -17.78 -2.04 0.24
N THR A 179 -18.76 -2.28 -0.64
CA THR A 179 -19.62 -3.48 -0.56
C THR A 179 -18.79 -4.76 -0.68
N ALA A 180 -17.85 -4.80 -1.63
CA ALA A 180 -16.97 -5.95 -1.81
C ALA A 180 -16.07 -6.18 -0.57
N VAL A 181 -15.57 -5.10 0.04
CA VAL A 181 -14.79 -5.17 1.28
C VAL A 181 -15.61 -5.65 2.48
N VAL A 182 -16.86 -5.24 2.61
CA VAL A 182 -17.76 -5.75 3.66
C VAL A 182 -17.93 -7.26 3.53
N LEU A 183 -18.11 -7.78 2.33
CA LEU A 183 -18.20 -9.23 2.08
C LEU A 183 -16.89 -9.97 2.43
N LEU A 184 -15.75 -9.39 2.04
CA LEU A 184 -14.43 -9.92 2.41
C LEU A 184 -14.24 -9.92 3.93
N ALA A 185 -14.60 -8.84 4.61
CA ALA A 185 -14.47 -8.70 6.06
C ALA A 185 -15.37 -9.69 6.80
N ALA A 186 -16.60 -9.93 6.33
CA ALA A 186 -17.49 -10.93 6.89
C ALA A 186 -16.94 -12.36 6.73
N ALA A 187 -16.28 -12.68 5.63
CA ALA A 187 -15.56 -13.93 5.45
C ALA A 187 -14.32 -14.02 6.36
N GLY A 188 -13.52 -12.94 6.42
CA GLY A 188 -12.33 -12.83 7.27
C GLY A 188 -12.65 -12.94 8.76
N SER A 189 -13.78 -12.40 9.21
CA SER A 189 -14.27 -12.49 10.59
C SER A 189 -14.37 -13.96 11.06
N ARG A 190 -14.87 -14.84 10.20
CA ARG A 190 -14.95 -16.28 10.50
C ARG A 190 -13.59 -16.97 10.44
N TYR A 191 -12.73 -16.54 9.53
CA TYR A 191 -11.41 -17.15 9.36
C TYR A 191 -10.45 -16.80 10.52
N PHE A 192 -10.46 -15.55 10.97
CA PHE A 192 -9.58 -15.06 12.04
C PHE A 192 -10.21 -15.14 13.44
N ASP A 193 -11.46 -15.60 13.55
CA ASP A 193 -12.24 -15.63 14.81
C ASP A 193 -12.31 -14.24 15.48
N ILE A 194 -12.52 -13.20 14.65
CA ILE A 194 -12.68 -11.82 15.09
C ILE A 194 -14.14 -11.41 14.92
N ASP A 195 -14.70 -10.70 15.92
CA ASP A 195 -16.08 -10.21 15.84
C ASP A 195 -16.28 -9.35 14.57
N VAL A 196 -17.33 -9.69 13.83
CA VAL A 196 -17.71 -8.97 12.61
C VAL A 196 -17.97 -7.48 12.86
N ALA A 197 -18.49 -7.15 14.06
CA ALA A 197 -18.72 -5.76 14.47
C ALA A 197 -17.43 -4.95 14.66
N VAL A 198 -16.29 -5.62 14.82
CA VAL A 198 -14.96 -4.99 14.91
C VAL A 198 -14.27 -5.00 13.55
N LEU A 199 -14.27 -6.16 12.87
CA LEU A 199 -13.49 -6.32 11.65
C LEU A 199 -14.07 -5.53 10.46
N VAL A 200 -15.40 -5.49 10.30
CA VAL A 200 -16.03 -4.77 9.19
C VAL A 200 -15.75 -3.27 9.22
N PRO A 201 -15.99 -2.54 10.32
CA PRO A 201 -15.64 -1.11 10.37
C PRO A 201 -14.16 -0.84 10.13
N PHE A 202 -13.27 -1.69 10.65
CA PHE A 202 -11.83 -1.59 10.42
C PHE A 202 -11.49 -1.73 8.92
N CYS A 203 -11.97 -2.79 8.26
CA CYS A 203 -11.72 -3.01 6.83
C CYS A 203 -12.31 -1.90 5.96
N VAL A 204 -13.51 -1.40 6.29
CA VAL A 204 -14.14 -0.27 5.61
C VAL A 204 -13.29 1.00 5.77
N ALA A 205 -12.79 1.29 6.97
CA ALA A 205 -11.90 2.43 7.18
C ALA A 205 -10.62 2.33 6.36
N VAL A 206 -9.97 1.16 6.32
CA VAL A 206 -8.79 0.91 5.49
C VAL A 206 -9.10 1.11 4.00
N ALA A 207 -10.23 0.56 3.52
CA ALA A 207 -10.65 0.71 2.13
C ALA A 207 -10.94 2.17 1.77
N MET A 208 -11.59 2.93 2.65
CA MET A 208 -11.85 4.36 2.42
C MET A 208 -10.56 5.19 2.33
N LEU A 209 -9.54 4.83 3.08
CA LEU A 209 -8.23 5.49 3.02
C LEU A 209 -7.43 5.12 1.76
N SER A 210 -7.76 4.00 1.11
CA SER A 210 -7.06 3.52 -0.11
C SER A 210 -7.67 4.07 -1.41
N VAL A 211 -8.91 4.56 -1.39
CA VAL A 211 -9.64 5.10 -2.56
C VAL A 211 -9.19 6.51 -2.89
#